data_e6acab3d5e7248f360e864d79da36873
#
_entry.id   e6acab3d5e7248f360e864d79da36873
#
_cell.length_a   1.000
_cell.length_b   1.000
_cell.length_c   1.000
_cell.angle_alpha   90.00
_cell.angle_beta   90.00
_cell.angle_gamma   90.00
#
_symmetry.space_group_name_H-M   'P 1'
#
loop_
_entity.id
_entity.type
_entity.pdbx_description
1 polymer ?
#
loop_
_entity_poly.entity_id
_entity_poly.type
_entity_poly.pdbx_seq_one_letter_code
_entity_poly.pdbx_strand_id
1 'polypeptide(L)'
;MAILEDGNVRLRPIELEKDMGSFLEWYTNPDVLFYSEGPKAMPYDSDVIHRMYAKLSELGEAYIIEVEENGTWKAIGDASITKDKTPITIGAEEYWGKGIGTRVLGLLIERARQLKLEKLKVSRINEYNARSLKLYTRAGFKISGRAVEDGYEIVKMELEL
;
A
#
# COMPACT_ATOMS: atom_id res chain seq x y z
N MET A 1 0.67 1.84 -18.04
CA MET A 1 0.44 0.78 -17.06
C MET A 1 -0.93 0.17 -17.25
N ALA A 2 -1.03 -1.13 -17.07
CA ALA A 2 -2.30 -1.84 -17.19
C ALA A 2 -3.11 -1.77 -15.89
N ILE A 3 -4.42 -1.99 -16.00
CA ILE A 3 -5.29 -2.20 -14.84
C ILE A 3 -5.17 -3.66 -14.43
N LEU A 4 -5.01 -3.92 -13.13
CA LEU A 4 -4.96 -5.26 -12.56
C LEU A 4 -6.27 -5.52 -11.84
N GLU A 5 -6.93 -6.64 -12.12
CA GLU A 5 -8.27 -6.91 -11.59
C GLU A 5 -8.37 -8.28 -10.90
N ASP A 6 -9.16 -8.32 -9.84
CA ASP A 6 -9.57 -9.53 -9.14
C ASP A 6 -11.03 -9.34 -8.68
N GLY A 7 -11.97 -9.74 -9.54
CA GLY A 7 -13.39 -9.59 -9.26
C GLY A 7 -13.80 -8.12 -9.08
N ASN A 8 -14.31 -7.80 -7.89
CA ASN A 8 -14.74 -6.44 -7.55
C ASN A 8 -13.63 -5.57 -6.93
N VAL A 9 -12.37 -5.99 -7.04
CA VAL A 9 -11.21 -5.22 -6.61
C VAL A 9 -10.30 -5.02 -7.81
N ARG A 10 -9.80 -3.80 -8.00
CA ARG A 10 -8.81 -3.53 -9.04
C ARG A 10 -7.77 -2.51 -8.61
N LEU A 11 -6.65 -2.54 -9.30
CA LEU A 11 -5.59 -1.55 -9.20
C LEU A 11 -5.52 -0.81 -10.53
N ARG A 12 -5.71 0.48 -10.51
CA ARG A 12 -5.54 1.33 -11.68
C ARG A 12 -4.42 2.32 -11.47
N PRO A 13 -3.78 2.80 -12.54
CA PRO A 13 -2.76 3.83 -12.41
C PRO A 13 -3.29 5.07 -11.68
N ILE A 14 -2.45 5.69 -10.87
CA ILE A 14 -2.81 6.94 -10.19
C ILE A 14 -2.92 8.07 -11.22
N GLU A 15 -4.01 8.84 -11.13
CA GLU A 15 -4.21 10.08 -11.87
C GLU A 15 -4.21 11.21 -10.84
N LEU A 16 -3.06 11.82 -10.61
CA LEU A 16 -2.84 12.67 -9.43
C LEU A 16 -3.85 13.79 -9.25
N GLU A 17 -4.21 14.49 -10.32
CA GLU A 17 -5.19 15.57 -10.23
C GLU A 17 -6.58 15.08 -9.81
N LYS A 18 -7.00 13.95 -10.39
CA LYS A 18 -8.27 13.32 -10.08
C LYS A 18 -8.28 12.73 -8.67
N ASP A 19 -7.17 12.17 -8.25
CA ASP A 19 -7.07 11.41 -7.00
C ASP A 19 -6.64 12.23 -5.80
N MET A 20 -6.25 13.49 -5.99
CA MET A 20 -5.75 14.34 -4.91
C MET A 20 -6.71 14.44 -3.73
N GLY A 21 -8.00 14.60 -3.99
CA GLY A 21 -9.01 14.68 -2.93
C GLY A 21 -9.06 13.42 -2.08
N SER A 22 -8.96 12.24 -2.69
CA SER A 22 -8.93 10.97 -1.97
C SER A 22 -7.66 10.84 -1.13
N PHE A 23 -6.49 11.19 -1.68
CA PHE A 23 -5.23 11.18 -0.93
C PHE A 23 -5.29 12.10 0.28
N LEU A 24 -5.82 13.31 0.12
CA LEU A 24 -5.96 14.26 1.23
C LEU A 24 -6.88 13.72 2.31
N GLU A 25 -7.98 13.07 1.93
CA GLU A 25 -8.89 12.44 2.88
C GLU A 25 -8.18 11.33 3.68
N TRP A 26 -7.45 10.45 2.99
CA TRP A 26 -6.78 9.32 3.65
C TRP A 26 -5.59 9.75 4.52
N TYR A 27 -4.73 10.61 3.99
CA TYR A 27 -3.46 10.98 4.64
C TYR A 27 -3.57 12.19 5.57
N THR A 28 -4.78 12.60 5.90
CA THR A 28 -5.08 13.49 7.03
C THR A 28 -5.84 12.76 8.14
N ASN A 29 -6.23 11.52 7.91
CA ASN A 29 -6.89 10.68 8.91
C ASN A 29 -5.83 10.12 9.88
N PRO A 30 -5.92 10.47 11.19
CA PRO A 30 -4.92 10.02 12.18
C PRO A 30 -4.76 8.51 12.28
N ASP A 31 -5.85 7.76 12.14
CA ASP A 31 -5.81 6.30 12.21
C ASP A 31 -5.06 5.70 11.02
N VAL A 32 -5.31 6.21 9.83
CA VAL A 32 -4.59 5.78 8.62
C VAL A 32 -3.09 6.06 8.78
N LEU A 33 -2.74 7.27 9.20
CA LEU A 33 -1.34 7.68 9.38
C LEU A 33 -0.64 6.85 10.45
N PHE A 34 -1.32 6.55 11.55
CA PHE A 34 -0.74 5.76 12.63
C PHE A 34 -0.29 4.39 12.15
N TYR A 35 -1.12 3.70 11.37
CA TYR A 35 -0.80 2.37 10.87
C TYR A 35 0.12 2.38 9.66
N SER A 36 -0.07 3.30 8.72
CA SER A 36 0.71 3.31 7.47
C SER A 36 2.05 4.03 7.57
N GLU A 37 2.13 5.09 8.35
CA GLU A 37 3.30 5.98 8.39
C GLU A 37 4.02 6.02 9.74
N GLY A 38 3.34 5.68 10.81
CA GLY A 38 3.92 5.62 12.14
C GLY A 38 3.29 6.57 13.15
N PRO A 39 3.69 6.45 14.43
CA PRO A 39 3.02 7.15 15.53
C PRO A 39 3.26 8.66 15.56
N LYS A 40 4.29 9.15 14.88
CA LYS A 40 4.63 10.58 14.81
C LYS A 40 4.33 11.22 13.46
N ALA A 41 3.61 10.50 12.59
CA ALA A 41 3.29 11.03 11.27
C ALA A 41 2.37 12.24 11.36
N MET A 42 2.69 13.26 10.56
CA MET A 42 1.88 14.47 10.45
C MET A 42 0.95 14.38 9.24
N PRO A 43 -0.22 15.05 9.29
CA PRO A 43 -1.11 15.10 8.14
C PRO A 43 -0.40 15.59 6.88
N TYR A 44 -0.71 14.94 5.75
CA TYR A 44 -0.14 15.33 4.47
C TYR A 44 -0.90 16.53 3.87
N ASP A 45 -0.17 17.42 3.23
CA ASP A 45 -0.74 18.43 2.34
C ASP A 45 -0.52 18.03 0.87
N SER A 46 -1.02 18.84 -0.05
CA SER A 46 -0.90 18.54 -1.49
C SER A 46 0.55 18.48 -1.96
N ASP A 47 1.45 19.28 -1.40
CA ASP A 47 2.87 19.28 -1.77
C ASP A 47 3.54 17.96 -1.36
N VAL A 48 3.23 17.46 -0.16
CA VAL A 48 3.73 16.16 0.31
C VAL A 48 3.24 15.04 -0.59
N ILE A 49 1.96 15.06 -0.97
CA ILE A 49 1.36 14.06 -1.86
C ILE A 49 2.01 14.10 -3.24
N HIS A 50 2.23 15.29 -3.79
CA HIS A 50 2.93 15.44 -5.08
C HIS A 50 4.33 14.81 -5.04
N ARG A 51 5.09 15.08 -3.97
CA ARG A 51 6.44 14.51 -3.81
C ARG A 51 6.40 12.99 -3.65
N MET A 52 5.45 12.48 -2.87
CA MET A 52 5.27 11.03 -2.69
C MET A 52 4.99 10.36 -4.04
N TYR A 53 4.03 10.88 -4.78
CA TYR A 53 3.67 10.32 -6.08
C TYR A 53 4.82 10.39 -7.08
N ALA A 54 5.49 11.53 -7.17
CA ALA A 54 6.63 11.69 -8.07
C ALA A 54 7.72 10.66 -7.78
N LYS A 55 8.03 10.45 -6.51
CA LYS A 55 9.02 9.45 -6.10
C LYS A 55 8.60 8.03 -6.41
N LEU A 56 7.36 7.66 -6.11
CA LEU A 56 6.85 6.32 -6.41
C LEU A 56 6.81 6.05 -7.91
N SER A 57 6.42 7.04 -8.71
CA SER A 57 6.39 6.91 -10.17
C SER A 57 7.77 6.77 -10.78
N GLU A 58 8.78 7.40 -10.19
CA GLU A 58 10.18 7.26 -10.60
C GLU A 58 10.74 5.88 -10.25
N LEU A 59 10.39 5.35 -9.06
CA LEU A 59 10.95 4.11 -8.53
C LEU A 59 10.22 2.85 -8.98
N GLY A 60 9.00 2.95 -9.47
CA GLY A 60 8.21 1.78 -9.83
C GLY A 60 6.82 2.10 -10.34
N GLU A 61 5.86 1.27 -10.00
CA GLU A 61 4.46 1.42 -10.39
C GLU A 61 3.60 1.76 -9.18
N ALA A 62 2.76 2.78 -9.33
CA ALA A 62 1.87 3.23 -8.26
C ALA A 62 0.40 3.19 -8.73
N TYR A 63 -0.47 2.64 -7.87
CA TYR A 63 -1.85 2.35 -8.19
C TYR A 63 -2.81 2.91 -7.15
N ILE A 64 -4.03 3.24 -7.62
CA ILE A 64 -5.20 3.41 -6.75
C ILE A 64 -5.87 2.05 -6.61
N ILE A 65 -6.27 1.72 -5.39
CA ILE A 65 -7.10 0.56 -5.09
C ILE A 65 -8.56 0.98 -5.22
N GLU A 66 -9.32 0.29 -6.06
CA GLU A 66 -10.75 0.52 -6.22
C GLU A 66 -11.56 -0.73 -5.94
N VAL A 67 -12.75 -0.53 -5.39
CA VAL A 67 -13.73 -1.58 -5.16
C VAL A 67 -15.00 -1.23 -5.92
N GLU A 68 -15.57 -2.22 -6.62
CA GLU A 68 -16.86 -2.05 -7.28
C GLU A 68 -18.00 -2.36 -6.33
N GLU A 69 -18.92 -1.41 -6.21
CA GLU A 69 -20.16 -1.54 -5.46
C GLU A 69 -21.29 -0.96 -6.29
N ASN A 70 -22.35 -1.72 -6.47
CA ASN A 70 -23.53 -1.27 -7.22
C ASN A 70 -23.19 -0.71 -8.61
N GLY A 71 -22.25 -1.34 -9.31
CA GLY A 71 -21.83 -0.93 -10.65
C GLY A 71 -20.89 0.27 -10.70
N THR A 72 -20.44 0.77 -9.55
CA THR A 72 -19.55 1.95 -9.47
C THR A 72 -18.24 1.57 -8.79
N TRP A 73 -17.12 1.96 -9.39
CA TRP A 73 -15.79 1.79 -8.80
C TRP A 73 -15.48 2.94 -7.87
N LYS A 74 -15.14 2.62 -6.63
CA LYS A 74 -14.81 3.58 -5.58
C LYS A 74 -13.35 3.44 -5.16
N ALA A 75 -12.61 4.55 -5.17
CA ALA A 75 -11.24 4.60 -4.66
C ALA A 75 -11.24 4.44 -3.14
N ILE A 76 -10.44 3.50 -2.63
CA ILE A 76 -10.37 3.20 -1.19
C ILE A 76 -8.97 3.21 -0.61
N GLY A 77 -7.95 3.31 -1.45
CA GLY A 77 -6.57 3.29 -0.99
C GLY A 77 -5.58 3.32 -2.14
N ASP A 78 -4.33 3.07 -1.82
CA ASP A 78 -3.26 3.02 -2.80
C ASP A 78 -2.29 1.87 -2.53
N ALA A 79 -1.56 1.48 -3.57
CA ALA A 79 -0.58 0.42 -3.50
C ALA A 79 0.51 0.67 -4.54
N SER A 80 1.72 0.19 -4.28
CA SER A 80 2.84 0.41 -5.17
C SER A 80 3.76 -0.81 -5.23
N ILE A 81 4.49 -0.93 -6.34
CA ILE A 81 5.60 -1.86 -6.48
C ILE A 81 6.84 -1.03 -6.79
N THR A 82 7.82 -1.06 -5.90
CA THR A 82 9.15 -0.51 -6.15
C THR A 82 10.19 -1.57 -5.83
N LYS A 83 11.43 -1.33 -6.21
CA LYS A 83 12.54 -2.24 -5.90
C LYS A 83 12.68 -2.52 -4.41
N ASP A 84 12.42 -1.51 -3.56
CA ASP A 84 12.70 -1.57 -2.14
C ASP A 84 11.47 -1.69 -1.25
N LYS A 85 10.28 -1.48 -1.78
CA LYS A 85 9.06 -1.55 -0.98
C LYS A 85 7.81 -1.84 -1.80
N THR A 86 6.84 -2.45 -1.14
CA THR A 86 5.54 -2.84 -1.70
C THR A 86 4.44 -2.41 -0.74
N PRO A 87 4.22 -1.09 -0.59
CA PRO A 87 3.24 -0.60 0.37
C PRO A 87 1.81 -0.82 -0.11
N ILE A 88 0.92 -1.09 0.84
CA ILE A 88 -0.53 -1.18 0.63
C ILE A 88 -1.17 -0.37 1.74
N THR A 89 -1.95 0.64 1.38
CA THR A 89 -2.68 1.47 2.33
C THR A 89 -4.15 1.47 1.95
N ILE A 90 -5.01 0.93 2.82
CA ILE A 90 -6.45 1.07 2.71
C ILE A 90 -6.82 2.33 3.50
N GLY A 91 -7.09 3.42 2.78
CA GLY A 91 -7.37 4.72 3.40
C GLY A 91 -8.81 4.87 3.87
N ALA A 92 -9.74 4.12 3.29
CA ALA A 92 -11.14 4.11 3.69
C ALA A 92 -11.36 3.05 4.78
N GLU A 93 -11.50 3.49 6.04
CA GLU A 93 -11.55 2.60 7.21
C GLU A 93 -12.68 1.58 7.16
N GLU A 94 -13.83 1.92 6.54
CA GLU A 94 -14.95 1.02 6.40
C GLU A 94 -14.63 -0.25 5.60
N TYR A 95 -13.52 -0.26 4.89
CA TYR A 95 -13.05 -1.43 4.13
C TYR A 95 -11.97 -2.24 4.86
N TRP A 96 -11.60 -1.85 6.07
CA TRP A 96 -10.65 -2.61 6.87
C TRP A 96 -11.25 -3.94 7.33
N GLY A 97 -10.42 -4.98 7.42
CA GLY A 97 -10.85 -6.29 7.92
C GLY A 97 -11.72 -7.10 6.97
N LYS A 98 -11.77 -6.73 5.69
CA LYS A 98 -12.61 -7.42 4.67
C LYS A 98 -11.81 -8.27 3.68
N GLY A 99 -10.52 -8.45 3.92
CA GLY A 99 -9.67 -9.27 3.05
C GLY A 99 -9.23 -8.60 1.76
N ILE A 100 -9.51 -7.32 1.58
CA ILE A 100 -9.14 -6.58 0.37
C ILE A 100 -7.62 -6.50 0.22
N GLY A 101 -6.89 -6.26 1.31
CA GLY A 101 -5.44 -6.20 1.29
C GLY A 101 -4.80 -7.48 0.76
N THR A 102 -5.36 -8.65 1.11
CA THR A 102 -4.90 -9.95 0.62
C THR A 102 -5.06 -10.05 -0.89
N ARG A 103 -6.18 -9.60 -1.42
CA ARG A 103 -6.46 -9.61 -2.86
C ARG A 103 -5.55 -8.64 -3.60
N VAL A 104 -5.34 -7.45 -3.06
CA VAL A 104 -4.42 -6.45 -3.60
C VAL A 104 -2.99 -7.00 -3.65
N LEU A 105 -2.53 -7.61 -2.55
CA LEU A 105 -1.19 -8.17 -2.49
C LEU A 105 -1.01 -9.29 -3.53
N GLY A 106 -2.03 -10.12 -3.72
CA GLY A 106 -2.03 -11.14 -4.76
C GLY A 106 -1.83 -10.55 -6.17
N LEU A 107 -2.51 -9.46 -6.46
CA LEU A 107 -2.35 -8.73 -7.74
C LEU A 107 -0.94 -8.16 -7.89
N LEU A 108 -0.39 -7.58 -6.83
CA LEU A 108 0.97 -7.04 -6.86
C LEU A 108 2.02 -8.13 -7.06
N ILE A 109 1.87 -9.28 -6.40
CA ILE A 109 2.77 -10.42 -6.56
C ILE A 109 2.75 -10.92 -8.01
N GLU A 110 1.57 -11.09 -8.57
CA GLU A 110 1.42 -11.50 -9.96
C GLU A 110 2.07 -10.49 -10.92
N ARG A 111 1.82 -9.21 -10.69
CA ARG A 111 2.44 -8.15 -11.50
C ARG A 111 3.96 -8.15 -11.38
N ALA A 112 4.48 -8.34 -10.19
CA ALA A 112 5.92 -8.42 -9.95
C ALA A 112 6.57 -9.57 -10.72
N ARG A 113 5.88 -10.72 -10.80
CA ARG A 113 6.34 -11.85 -11.61
C ARG A 113 6.35 -11.51 -13.11
N GLN A 114 5.33 -10.82 -13.59
CA GLN A 114 5.30 -10.33 -14.99
C GLN A 114 6.45 -9.39 -15.30
N LEU A 115 6.82 -8.55 -14.32
CA LEU A 115 7.95 -7.62 -14.43
C LEU A 115 9.29 -8.32 -14.26
N LYS A 116 9.31 -9.61 -13.99
CA LYS A 116 10.51 -10.43 -13.77
C LYS A 116 11.37 -9.93 -12.60
N LEU A 117 10.74 -9.43 -11.56
CA LEU A 117 11.43 -9.09 -10.33
C LEU A 117 11.85 -10.36 -9.61
N GLU A 118 13.00 -10.33 -8.95
CA GLU A 118 13.50 -11.49 -8.19
C GLU A 118 12.77 -11.63 -6.85
N LYS A 119 12.42 -10.51 -6.24
CA LYS A 119 11.76 -10.49 -4.94
C LYS A 119 10.94 -9.21 -4.75
N LEU A 120 10.01 -9.27 -3.80
CA LEU A 120 9.32 -8.10 -3.27
C LEU A 120 9.80 -7.84 -1.85
N LYS A 121 9.89 -6.58 -1.48
CA LYS A 121 10.34 -6.15 -0.15
C LYS A 121 9.30 -5.28 0.51
N VAL A 122 9.23 -5.39 1.83
CA VAL A 122 8.50 -4.45 2.68
C VAL A 122 9.54 -3.80 3.57
N SER A 123 9.70 -2.49 3.41
CA SER A 123 10.78 -1.77 4.07
C SER A 123 10.48 -1.45 5.54
N ARG A 124 9.20 -1.43 5.93
CA ARG A 124 8.82 -1.03 7.27
C ARG A 124 7.40 -1.44 7.60
N ILE A 125 7.25 -2.24 8.66
CA ILE A 125 5.96 -2.53 9.29
C ILE A 125 6.15 -2.27 10.77
N ASN A 126 5.34 -1.38 11.36
CA ASN A 126 5.35 -1.18 12.81
C ASN A 126 4.80 -2.43 13.51
N GLU A 127 5.43 -2.85 14.60
CA GLU A 127 5.02 -4.07 15.32
C GLU A 127 3.55 -4.04 15.79
N TYR A 128 3.02 -2.85 16.09
CA TYR A 128 1.63 -2.70 16.48
C TYR A 128 0.64 -2.88 15.32
N ASN A 129 1.11 -2.93 14.07
CA ASN A 129 0.26 -3.16 12.91
C ASN A 129 0.12 -4.66 12.63
N ALA A 130 -0.65 -5.33 13.48
CA ALA A 130 -0.86 -6.78 13.38
C ALA A 130 -1.50 -7.21 12.06
N ARG A 131 -2.35 -6.37 11.48
CA ARG A 131 -3.01 -6.67 10.19
C ARG A 131 -2.00 -6.78 9.06
N SER A 132 -1.08 -5.81 8.95
CA SER A 132 -0.03 -5.84 7.93
C SER A 132 0.92 -7.01 8.13
N LEU A 133 1.34 -7.28 9.37
CA LEU A 133 2.20 -8.42 9.66
C LEU A 133 1.55 -9.73 9.22
N LYS A 134 0.26 -9.93 9.53
CA LYS A 134 -0.49 -11.12 9.08
C LYS A 134 -0.62 -11.18 7.57
N LEU A 135 -0.93 -10.05 6.94
CA LEU A 135 -1.10 -9.96 5.49
C LEU A 135 0.13 -10.47 4.75
N TYR A 136 1.28 -9.91 5.06
CA TYR A 136 2.52 -10.27 4.39
C TYR A 136 3.01 -11.67 4.78
N THR A 137 2.87 -12.06 6.04
CA THR A 137 3.25 -13.40 6.50
C THR A 137 2.44 -14.48 5.79
N ARG A 138 1.13 -14.29 5.68
CA ARG A 138 0.24 -15.25 4.99
C ARG A 138 0.54 -15.38 3.50
N ALA A 139 1.04 -14.31 2.89
CA ALA A 139 1.43 -14.33 1.48
C ALA A 139 2.79 -15.01 1.25
N GLY A 140 3.51 -15.36 2.32
CA GLY A 140 4.78 -16.05 2.24
C GLY A 140 6.00 -15.17 2.49
N PHE A 141 5.82 -13.90 2.80
CA PHE A 141 6.92 -13.01 3.16
C PHE A 141 7.57 -13.48 4.46
N LYS A 142 8.88 -13.34 4.54
CA LYS A 142 9.68 -13.67 5.73
C LYS A 142 10.38 -12.43 6.25
N ILE A 143 10.57 -12.38 7.56
CA ILE A 143 11.29 -11.27 8.20
C ILE A 143 12.74 -11.28 7.72
N SER A 144 13.19 -10.15 7.19
CA SER A 144 14.55 -9.93 6.70
C SER A 144 15.36 -9.01 7.63
N GLY A 145 14.70 -8.27 8.51
CA GLY A 145 15.38 -7.38 9.44
C GLY A 145 14.44 -6.76 10.46
N ARG A 146 15.02 -6.19 11.51
CA ARG A 146 14.30 -5.50 12.58
C ARG A 146 15.06 -4.24 12.97
N ALA A 147 14.33 -3.21 13.40
CA ALA A 147 14.92 -1.98 13.92
C ALA A 147 13.95 -1.36 14.93
N VAL A 148 14.34 -0.27 15.56
CA VAL A 148 13.48 0.49 16.48
C VAL A 148 13.39 1.92 15.97
N GLU A 149 12.16 2.42 15.80
CA GLU A 149 11.88 3.80 15.44
C GLU A 149 10.79 4.35 16.35
N ASP A 150 10.97 5.56 16.85
CA ASP A 150 10.00 6.24 17.72
C ASP A 150 9.52 5.40 18.92
N GLY A 151 10.41 4.55 19.45
CA GLY A 151 10.10 3.68 20.58
C GLY A 151 9.38 2.39 20.24
N TYR A 152 9.09 2.15 18.96
CA TYR A 152 8.43 0.93 18.48
C TYR A 152 9.37 0.10 17.62
N GLU A 153 9.24 -1.22 17.73
CA GLU A 153 9.93 -2.13 16.84
C GLU A 153 9.30 -2.05 15.45
N ILE A 154 10.14 -2.00 14.42
CA ILE A 154 9.73 -2.15 13.03
C ILE A 154 10.32 -3.42 12.45
N VAL A 155 9.62 -3.98 11.49
CA VAL A 155 9.97 -5.23 10.82
C VAL A 155 10.12 -4.96 9.33
N LYS A 156 11.16 -5.55 8.74
CA LYS A 156 11.35 -5.62 7.28
C LYS A 156 11.06 -7.03 6.83
N MET A 157 10.44 -7.18 5.67
CA MET A 157 10.09 -8.49 5.14
C MET A 157 10.44 -8.61 3.65
N GLU A 158 10.60 -9.83 3.19
CA GLU A 158 10.87 -10.14 1.79
C GLU A 158 10.11 -11.38 1.34
N LEU A 159 9.74 -11.37 0.06
CA LEU A 159 9.18 -12.53 -0.63
C LEU A 159 10.00 -12.80 -1.89
N GLU A 160 10.55 -14.00 -2.02
CA GLU A 160 11.17 -14.44 -3.27
C GLU A 160 10.10 -14.88 -4.26
N LEU A 161 10.27 -14.47 -5.50
CA LEU A 161 9.27 -14.71 -6.57
C LEU A 161 9.60 -15.89 -7.46
#